data_d1faec0b6d1e7803fa66965ac49413ff
#
_entry.id   d1faec0b6d1e7803fa66965ac49413ff
#
_cell.length_a   1.000
_cell.length_b   1.000
_cell.length_c   1.000
_cell.angle_alpha   90.00
_cell.angle_beta   90.00
_cell.angle_gamma   90.00
#
_symmetry.space_group_name_H-M   'P 1'
#
loop_
_entity.id
_entity.type
_entity.pdbx_description
1 polymer ?
#
loop_
_entity_poly.entity_id
_entity_poly.type
_entity_poly.pdbx_seq_one_letter_code
_entity_poly.pdbx_strand_id
1 'polypeptide(L)'
;MEEHPRGGFHGLLEVIPTRADYILDLIRANSLWPLLSGLSCCAIEMMSTATSVNDIDRFGSFPFRASPRQADVLIVAGTLTTKMAGPLVRLWEQMPEPKWCVAMGTCTTSGGRFKRSYSVVQGVDRVMPVDVYVPGCPPRPEGLIYGMMKLHELVKQRRGEWRTYVDRGPQRQAWEGDVR
;
A
#
# COMPACT_ATOMS: atom_id res chain seq x y z
N MET A 1 -4.34 44.67 13.41
CA MET A 1 -3.56 43.67 14.13
C MET A 1 -4.15 43.53 15.50
N GLU A 2 -5.15 42.69 15.66
CA GLU A 2 -5.76 42.37 16.96
C GLU A 2 -5.40 40.95 17.32
N GLU A 3 -4.47 40.79 18.26
CA GLU A 3 -4.18 39.52 18.92
C GLU A 3 -5.39 39.13 19.76
N HIS A 4 -6.04 38.06 19.33
CA HIS A 4 -7.12 37.45 20.10
C HIS A 4 -6.51 36.61 21.24
N PRO A 5 -6.80 36.85 22.51
CA PRO A 5 -6.29 36.05 23.62
C PRO A 5 -6.97 34.69 23.60
N ARG A 6 -6.23 33.66 23.25
CA ARG A 6 -6.71 32.26 23.28
C ARG A 6 -6.76 31.77 24.72
N GLY A 7 -7.89 32.04 25.39
CA GLY A 7 -8.16 31.57 26.74
C GLY A 7 -8.27 30.06 26.83
N GLY A 8 -7.74 29.49 27.88
CA GLY A 8 -7.46 28.08 28.21
C GLY A 8 -8.46 26.96 27.91
N PHE A 9 -9.66 27.22 27.40
CA PHE A 9 -10.62 26.16 27.05
C PHE A 9 -10.42 25.64 25.61
N HIS A 10 -9.94 26.47 24.69
CA HIS A 10 -9.63 26.07 23.31
C HIS A 10 -8.43 25.11 23.26
N GLY A 11 -7.44 25.29 24.12
CA GLY A 11 -6.27 24.38 24.17
C GLY A 11 -6.62 22.96 24.62
N LEU A 12 -7.64 22.79 25.46
CA LEU A 12 -8.08 21.48 25.90
C LEU A 12 -8.84 20.72 24.80
N LEU A 13 -9.62 21.41 24.00
CA LEU A 13 -10.36 20.85 22.87
C LEU A 13 -9.44 20.45 21.69
N GLU A 14 -8.30 21.10 21.53
CA GLU A 14 -7.27 20.70 20.54
C GLU A 14 -6.43 19.51 21.01
N VAL A 15 -6.21 19.35 22.30
CA VAL A 15 -5.41 18.24 22.85
C VAL A 15 -6.14 16.89 22.78
N ILE A 16 -7.47 16.90 22.95
CA ILE A 16 -8.28 15.67 22.89
C ILE A 16 -8.25 15.02 21.49
N PRO A 17 -8.54 15.71 20.38
CA PRO A 17 -8.45 15.13 19.04
C PRO A 17 -7.01 14.72 18.68
N THR A 18 -6.00 15.47 19.08
CA THR A 18 -4.58 15.11 18.84
C THR A 18 -4.20 13.79 19.52
N ARG A 19 -4.69 13.54 20.74
CA ARG A 19 -4.48 12.26 21.43
C ARG A 19 -5.27 11.11 20.79
N ALA A 20 -6.49 11.36 20.35
CA ALA A 20 -7.31 10.37 19.65
C ALA A 20 -6.69 10.00 18.31
N ASP A 21 -6.23 10.96 17.53
CA ASP A 21 -5.52 10.71 16.26
C ASP A 21 -4.25 9.90 16.49
N TYR A 22 -3.49 10.21 17.54
CA TYR A 22 -2.29 9.43 17.89
C TYR A 22 -2.60 7.96 18.19
N ILE A 23 -3.67 7.69 18.95
CA ILE A 23 -4.09 6.32 19.28
C ILE A 23 -4.57 5.59 18.02
N LEU A 24 -5.35 6.26 17.18
CA LEU A 24 -5.84 5.69 15.92
C LEU A 24 -4.68 5.35 14.97
N ASP A 25 -3.69 6.24 14.85
CA ASP A 25 -2.51 5.99 14.04
C ASP A 25 -1.65 4.85 14.60
N LEU A 26 -1.57 4.71 15.92
CA LEU A 26 -0.87 3.60 16.54
C LEU A 26 -1.58 2.25 16.28
N ILE A 27 -2.91 2.23 16.36
CA ILE A 27 -3.71 1.04 16.06
C ILE A 27 -3.55 0.67 14.57
N ARG A 28 -3.70 1.63 13.66
CA ARG A 28 -3.51 1.41 12.22
C ARG A 28 -2.12 0.92 11.89
N ALA A 29 -1.09 1.52 12.48
CA ALA A 29 0.30 1.11 12.26
C ALA A 29 0.61 -0.33 12.71
N ASN A 30 -0.16 -0.90 13.60
CA ASN A 30 0.04 -2.26 14.10
C ASN A 30 -0.97 -3.28 13.55
N SER A 31 -1.95 -2.84 12.74
CA SER A 31 -2.98 -3.70 12.14
C SER A 31 -3.24 -3.25 10.71
N LEU A 32 -2.38 -3.69 9.77
CA LEU A 32 -2.53 -3.43 8.34
C LEU A 32 -3.21 -4.63 7.68
N TRP A 33 -4.32 -4.38 7.02
CA TRP A 33 -5.09 -5.43 6.36
C TRP A 33 -4.79 -5.46 4.87
N PRO A 34 -4.07 -6.49 4.38
CA PRO A 34 -3.68 -6.55 2.98
C PRO A 34 -4.83 -7.01 2.08
N LEU A 35 -4.95 -6.36 0.91
CA LEU A 35 -5.77 -6.81 -0.21
C LEU A 35 -4.94 -7.75 -1.09
N LEU A 36 -5.51 -8.92 -1.34
CA LEU A 36 -4.91 -9.95 -2.17
C LEU A 36 -5.07 -9.60 -3.65
N SER A 37 -4.02 -9.09 -4.28
CA SER A 37 -3.95 -8.86 -5.73
C SER A 37 -2.89 -9.75 -6.37
N GLY A 38 -3.24 -11.03 -6.54
CA GLY A 38 -2.38 -12.03 -7.16
C GLY A 38 -2.51 -12.03 -8.68
N LEU A 39 -1.44 -11.67 -9.39
CA LEU A 39 -1.43 -11.59 -10.86
C LEU A 39 -0.67 -12.75 -11.52
N SER A 40 0.36 -13.30 -10.88
CA SER A 40 1.16 -14.40 -11.43
C SER A 40 1.92 -15.17 -10.34
N CYS A 41 3.12 -15.69 -10.64
CA CYS A 41 3.88 -16.55 -9.74
C CYS A 41 4.17 -15.97 -8.36
N CYS A 42 4.33 -14.65 -8.21
CA CYS A 42 4.51 -14.01 -6.91
C CYS A 42 3.28 -14.18 -5.99
N ALA A 43 2.09 -14.40 -6.56
CA ALA A 43 0.88 -14.66 -5.79
C ALA A 43 0.98 -15.96 -4.98
N ILE A 44 1.61 -16.99 -5.55
CA ILE A 44 1.81 -18.27 -4.86
C ILE A 44 2.73 -18.08 -3.65
N GLU A 45 3.81 -17.34 -3.82
CA GLU A 45 4.72 -17.03 -2.74
C GLU A 45 4.06 -16.13 -1.67
N MET A 46 3.21 -15.19 -2.10
CA MET A 46 2.39 -14.40 -1.19
C MET A 46 1.43 -15.27 -0.36
N MET A 47 0.81 -16.29 -0.96
CA MET A 47 -0.02 -17.25 -0.22
C MET A 47 0.83 -18.06 0.78
N SER A 48 2.07 -18.37 0.45
CA SER A 48 3.01 -19.06 1.34
C SER A 48 3.33 -18.26 2.59
N THR A 49 3.22 -16.92 2.57
CA THR A 49 3.39 -16.07 3.78
C THR A 49 2.27 -16.21 4.80
N ALA A 50 1.10 -16.69 4.38
CA ALA A 50 -0.05 -16.95 5.26
C ALA A 50 -0.08 -18.41 5.78
N THR A 51 0.93 -19.22 5.47
CA THR A 51 1.00 -20.60 5.95
C THR A 51 1.60 -20.67 7.36
N SER A 52 1.39 -21.81 8.03
CA SER A 52 1.83 -22.03 9.41
C SER A 52 3.33 -21.87 9.65
N VAL A 53 4.16 -22.01 8.61
CA VAL A 53 5.62 -21.85 8.73
C VAL A 53 6.03 -20.40 8.82
N ASN A 54 5.43 -19.53 8.00
CA ASN A 54 5.86 -18.14 7.85
C ASN A 54 4.97 -17.15 8.65
N ASP A 55 3.67 -17.42 8.67
CA ASP A 55 2.63 -16.75 9.46
C ASP A 55 2.81 -15.22 9.59
N ILE A 56 2.39 -14.50 8.58
CA ILE A 56 2.44 -13.03 8.51
C ILE A 56 1.55 -12.35 9.59
N ASP A 57 0.61 -13.11 10.18
CA ASP A 57 -0.29 -12.64 11.24
C ASP A 57 0.47 -12.19 12.49
N ARG A 58 1.57 -12.87 12.81
CA ARG A 58 2.47 -12.49 13.92
C ARG A 58 2.98 -11.05 13.84
N PHE A 59 2.95 -10.47 12.64
CA PHE A 59 3.43 -9.11 12.37
C PHE A 59 2.29 -8.10 12.20
N GLY A 60 1.04 -8.48 12.53
CA GLY A 60 -0.12 -7.62 12.45
C GLY A 60 -0.60 -7.31 11.04
N SER A 61 -0.31 -8.21 10.07
CA SER A 61 -0.67 -8.04 8.66
C SER A 61 -1.62 -9.13 8.18
N PHE A 62 -2.69 -9.38 8.93
CA PHE A 62 -3.74 -10.36 8.66
C PHE A 62 -5.10 -9.84 9.13
N PRO A 63 -6.23 -10.27 8.56
CA PRO A 63 -6.41 -11.24 7.48
C PRO A 63 -6.27 -10.64 6.08
N PHE A 64 -5.90 -11.48 5.12
CA PHE A 64 -5.99 -11.12 3.71
C PHE A 64 -7.45 -10.89 3.32
N ARG A 65 -7.75 -9.71 2.81
CA ARG A 65 -9.10 -9.35 2.40
C ARG A 65 -9.27 -9.51 0.89
N ALA A 66 -10.45 -10.00 0.49
CA ALA A 66 -10.85 -10.04 -0.92
C ALA A 66 -11.58 -8.76 -1.34
N SER A 67 -12.08 -7.98 -0.37
CA SER A 67 -12.80 -6.73 -0.63
C SER A 67 -11.89 -5.52 -0.46
N PRO A 68 -11.75 -4.65 -1.46
CA PRO A 68 -10.94 -3.43 -1.35
C PRO A 68 -11.47 -2.45 -0.31
N ARG A 69 -12.78 -2.48 -0.01
CA ARG A 69 -13.41 -1.63 0.99
C ARG A 69 -12.99 -1.92 2.44
N GLN A 70 -12.38 -3.08 2.66
CA GLN A 70 -11.97 -3.56 3.99
C GLN A 70 -10.45 -3.72 4.11
N ALA A 71 -9.68 -3.23 3.15
CA ALA A 71 -8.25 -3.38 3.11
C ALA A 71 -7.55 -2.03 3.14
N ASP A 72 -6.40 -1.99 3.80
CA ASP A 72 -5.57 -0.79 3.96
C ASP A 72 -4.34 -0.84 3.07
N VAL A 73 -3.85 -2.04 2.74
CA VAL A 73 -2.64 -2.25 1.94
C VAL A 73 -2.95 -3.06 0.69
N LEU A 74 -2.59 -2.54 -0.48
CA LEU A 74 -2.64 -3.29 -1.74
C LEU A 74 -1.31 -3.97 -1.99
N ILE A 75 -1.27 -5.31 -1.97
CA ILE A 75 -0.09 -6.07 -2.39
C ILE A 75 -0.26 -6.49 -3.84
N VAL A 76 0.51 -5.88 -4.72
CA VAL A 76 0.54 -6.24 -6.14
C VAL A 76 1.60 -7.33 -6.34
N ALA A 77 1.17 -8.56 -6.55
CA ALA A 77 2.04 -9.72 -6.62
C ALA A 77 2.07 -10.34 -8.02
N GLY A 78 3.04 -9.97 -8.83
CA GLY A 78 3.27 -10.60 -10.14
C GLY A 78 3.31 -9.63 -11.31
N THR A 79 3.12 -10.17 -12.52
CA THR A 79 3.24 -9.41 -13.76
C THR A 79 1.96 -8.62 -14.03
N LEU A 80 2.07 -7.30 -14.10
CA LEU A 80 0.96 -6.43 -14.46
C LEU A 80 0.86 -6.33 -15.97
N THR A 81 -0.24 -6.80 -16.54
CA THR A 81 -0.54 -6.62 -17.96
C THR A 81 -1.32 -5.33 -18.20
N THR A 82 -1.24 -4.79 -19.41
CA THR A 82 -1.99 -3.58 -19.81
C THR A 82 -3.50 -3.75 -19.62
N LYS A 83 -4.03 -4.95 -19.89
CA LYS A 83 -5.46 -5.26 -19.65
C LYS A 83 -5.84 -5.26 -18.15
N MET A 84 -4.92 -5.64 -17.27
CA MET A 84 -5.16 -5.68 -15.83
C MET A 84 -4.86 -4.34 -15.13
N ALA A 85 -4.19 -3.42 -15.80
CA ALA A 85 -3.91 -2.09 -15.23
C ALA A 85 -5.20 -1.34 -14.85
N GLY A 86 -6.18 -1.30 -15.76
CA GLY A 86 -7.48 -0.67 -15.48
C GLY A 86 -8.22 -1.24 -14.27
N PRO A 87 -8.48 -2.55 -14.21
CA PRO A 87 -9.05 -3.19 -13.03
C PRO A 87 -8.26 -2.93 -11.74
N LEU A 88 -6.93 -2.95 -11.78
CA LEU A 88 -6.08 -2.70 -10.61
C LEU A 88 -6.24 -1.27 -10.09
N VAL A 89 -6.30 -0.27 -10.98
CA VAL A 89 -6.59 1.13 -10.60
C VAL A 89 -7.95 1.25 -9.93
N ARG A 90 -8.97 0.58 -10.46
CA ARG A 90 -10.31 0.57 -9.84
C ARG A 90 -10.31 -0.03 -8.44
N LEU A 91 -9.54 -1.10 -8.21
CA LEU A 91 -9.37 -1.67 -6.87
C LEU A 91 -8.71 -0.65 -5.93
N TRP A 92 -7.66 0.02 -6.41
CA TRP A 92 -6.98 1.08 -5.66
C TRP A 92 -7.92 2.24 -5.29
N GLU A 93 -8.76 2.68 -6.21
CA GLU A 93 -9.74 3.75 -5.98
C GLU A 93 -10.83 3.36 -4.98
N GLN A 94 -11.19 2.08 -4.94
CA GLN A 94 -12.21 1.56 -4.02
C GLN A 94 -11.69 1.37 -2.58
N MET A 95 -10.38 1.40 -2.37
CA MET A 95 -9.80 1.31 -1.03
C MET A 95 -10.02 2.61 -0.26
N PRO A 96 -10.36 2.53 1.04
CA PRO A 96 -10.49 3.70 1.90
C PRO A 96 -9.12 4.35 2.16
N GLU A 97 -9.11 5.63 2.44
CA GLU A 97 -7.92 6.34 2.91
C GLU A 97 -7.78 6.23 4.45
N PRO A 98 -6.58 6.10 4.98
CA PRO A 98 -5.29 6.01 4.30
C PRO A 98 -5.01 4.62 3.74
N LYS A 99 -4.34 4.54 2.59
CA LYS A 99 -4.01 3.29 1.89
C LYS A 99 -2.56 3.28 1.42
N TRP A 100 -1.99 2.09 1.31
CA TRP A 100 -0.60 1.87 0.92
C TRP A 100 -0.49 0.81 -0.17
N CYS A 101 0.58 0.88 -0.96
CA CYS A 101 0.87 -0.07 -2.02
C CYS A 101 2.23 -0.73 -1.83
N VAL A 102 2.25 -2.06 -1.90
CA VAL A 102 3.46 -2.87 -1.89
C VAL A 102 3.62 -3.57 -3.24
N ALA A 103 4.70 -3.28 -3.94
CA ALA A 103 5.06 -3.93 -5.19
C ALA A 103 5.93 -5.17 -4.91
N MET A 104 5.36 -6.37 -5.09
CA MET A 104 6.05 -7.63 -4.83
C MET A 104 6.61 -8.22 -6.12
N GLY A 105 7.91 -8.30 -6.19
CA GLY A 105 8.67 -8.95 -7.25
C GLY A 105 9.17 -8.02 -8.34
N THR A 106 10.09 -8.53 -9.15
CA THR A 106 10.78 -7.77 -10.21
C THR A 106 9.82 -7.33 -11.32
N CYS A 107 8.76 -8.11 -11.57
CA CYS A 107 7.77 -7.78 -12.60
C CYS A 107 6.96 -6.53 -12.24
N THR A 108 6.56 -6.38 -10.98
CA THR A 108 5.86 -5.19 -10.47
C THR A 108 6.77 -3.98 -10.37
N THR A 109 8.07 -4.20 -10.10
CA THR A 109 9.04 -3.12 -9.95
C THR A 109 9.44 -2.48 -11.29
N SER A 110 9.66 -3.30 -12.34
CA SER A 110 10.23 -2.80 -13.60
C SER A 110 9.80 -3.58 -14.85
N GLY A 111 8.77 -4.43 -14.74
CA GLY A 111 8.40 -5.38 -15.79
C GLY A 111 9.25 -6.65 -15.81
N GLY A 112 10.37 -6.70 -15.10
CA GLY A 112 11.23 -7.86 -14.90
C GLY A 112 11.65 -8.55 -16.19
N ARG A 113 11.44 -9.87 -16.25
CA ARG A 113 11.75 -10.70 -17.44
C ARG A 113 10.90 -10.34 -18.66
N PHE A 114 9.73 -9.73 -18.45
CA PHE A 114 8.76 -9.39 -19.49
C PHE A 114 8.81 -7.91 -19.90
N LYS A 115 9.87 -7.19 -19.51
CA LYS A 115 10.05 -5.75 -19.80
C LYS A 115 9.91 -5.38 -21.28
N ARG A 116 10.27 -6.29 -22.20
CA ARG A 116 10.18 -6.06 -23.64
C ARG A 116 8.84 -6.50 -24.26
N SER A 117 7.92 -7.03 -23.44
CA SER A 117 6.61 -7.45 -23.94
C SER A 117 5.69 -6.25 -24.14
N TYR A 118 4.99 -6.23 -25.27
CA TYR A 118 4.00 -5.20 -25.59
C TYR A 118 2.77 -5.21 -24.68
N SER A 119 2.53 -6.31 -23.99
CA SER A 119 1.34 -6.51 -23.16
C SER A 119 1.59 -6.27 -21.67
N VAL A 120 2.82 -5.94 -21.27
CA VAL A 120 3.22 -5.80 -19.86
C VAL A 120 3.56 -4.36 -19.52
N VAL A 121 2.99 -3.87 -18.43
CA VAL A 121 3.31 -2.56 -17.86
C VAL A 121 4.68 -2.63 -17.18
N GLN A 122 5.56 -1.71 -17.53
CA GLN A 122 6.95 -1.68 -17.05
C GLN A 122 7.08 -1.03 -15.67
N GLY A 123 6.43 -1.60 -14.68
CA GLY A 123 6.39 -1.10 -13.30
C GLY A 123 5.00 -0.64 -12.89
N VAL A 124 4.61 -0.99 -11.67
CA VAL A 124 3.31 -0.60 -11.10
C VAL A 124 3.29 0.89 -10.75
N ASP A 125 4.47 1.47 -10.51
CA ASP A 125 4.66 2.90 -10.24
C ASP A 125 4.17 3.82 -11.36
N ARG A 126 4.07 3.30 -12.59
CA ARG A 126 3.46 4.03 -13.72
C ARG A 126 1.94 4.16 -13.62
N VAL A 127 1.31 3.32 -12.83
CA VAL A 127 -0.15 3.20 -12.74
C VAL A 127 -0.68 3.73 -11.42
N MET A 128 0.08 3.51 -10.34
CA MET A 128 -0.28 3.94 -8.98
C MET A 128 0.96 4.20 -8.12
N PRO A 129 0.85 5.01 -7.06
CA PRO A 129 1.95 5.24 -6.14
C PRO A 129 2.32 3.95 -5.40
N VAL A 130 3.62 3.68 -5.26
CA VAL A 130 4.16 2.52 -4.54
C VAL A 130 4.97 3.00 -3.35
N ASP A 131 4.70 2.43 -2.17
CA ASP A 131 5.39 2.78 -0.93
C ASP A 131 6.59 1.89 -0.65
N VAL A 132 6.45 0.59 -0.93
CA VAL A 132 7.49 -0.40 -0.66
C VAL A 132 7.67 -1.33 -1.85
N TYR A 133 8.92 -1.57 -2.23
CA TYR A 133 9.30 -2.55 -3.23
C TYR A 133 9.94 -3.77 -2.57
N VAL A 134 9.45 -4.96 -2.91
CA VAL A 134 10.00 -6.23 -2.45
C VAL A 134 10.69 -6.92 -3.63
N PRO A 135 12.03 -6.91 -3.69
CA PRO A 135 12.77 -7.49 -4.81
C PRO A 135 12.76 -9.01 -4.76
N GLY A 136 12.78 -9.64 -5.95
CA GLY A 136 12.86 -11.11 -6.12
C GLY A 136 12.06 -11.58 -7.34
N CYS A 137 12.23 -12.84 -7.73
CA CYS A 137 11.52 -13.41 -8.87
C CYS A 137 11.28 -14.93 -8.71
N PRO A 138 10.29 -15.32 -7.89
CA PRO A 138 9.58 -14.56 -6.86
C PRO A 138 10.45 -14.23 -5.64
N PRO A 139 10.12 -13.21 -4.85
CA PRO A 139 10.74 -13.01 -3.55
C PRO A 139 10.26 -14.10 -2.60
N ARG A 140 11.15 -14.51 -1.68
CA ARG A 140 10.78 -15.47 -0.64
C ARG A 140 9.76 -14.89 0.33
N PRO A 141 8.99 -15.73 1.06
CA PRO A 141 8.01 -15.27 2.04
C PRO A 141 8.60 -14.31 3.07
N GLU A 142 9.81 -14.57 3.56
CA GLU A 142 10.51 -13.72 4.52
C GLU A 142 10.80 -12.33 3.95
N GLY A 143 11.06 -12.26 2.63
CA GLY A 143 11.24 -10.98 1.93
C GLY A 143 9.98 -10.13 1.91
N LEU A 144 8.79 -10.74 1.73
CA LEU A 144 7.52 -10.05 1.82
C LEU A 144 7.23 -9.60 3.26
N ILE A 145 7.45 -10.46 4.24
CA ILE A 145 7.30 -10.13 5.67
C ILE A 145 8.19 -8.94 6.02
N TYR A 146 9.45 -8.95 5.59
CA TYR A 146 10.36 -7.82 5.79
C TYR A 146 9.84 -6.53 5.13
N GLY A 147 9.31 -6.63 3.90
CA GLY A 147 8.67 -5.51 3.21
C GLY A 147 7.49 -4.94 3.99
N MET A 148 6.64 -5.79 4.55
CA MET A 148 5.53 -5.37 5.42
C MET A 148 6.02 -4.72 6.71
N MET A 149 7.07 -5.24 7.33
CA MET A 149 7.68 -4.59 8.51
C MET A 149 8.22 -3.20 8.17
N LYS A 150 8.84 -3.03 7.00
CA LYS A 150 9.26 -1.70 6.51
C LYS A 150 8.09 -0.76 6.28
N LEU A 151 6.97 -1.27 5.76
CA LEU A 151 5.75 -0.48 5.64
C LEU A 151 5.23 -0.03 7.02
N HIS A 152 5.21 -0.91 8.02
CA HIS A 152 4.84 -0.56 9.39
C HIS A 152 5.73 0.57 9.96
N GLU A 153 7.04 0.52 9.71
CA GLU A 153 7.96 1.58 10.10
C GLU A 153 7.64 2.90 9.40
N LEU A 154 7.38 2.88 8.09
CA LEU A 154 7.00 4.06 7.30
C LEU A 154 5.69 4.68 7.82
N VAL A 155 4.68 3.87 8.10
CA VAL A 155 3.41 4.33 8.66
C VAL A 155 3.61 4.96 10.04
N LYS A 156 4.47 4.39 10.88
CA LYS A 156 4.83 4.95 12.20
C LYS A 156 5.60 6.27 12.09
N GLN A 157 6.49 6.42 11.12
CA GLN A 157 7.26 7.65 10.90
C GLN A 157 6.40 8.80 10.35
N ARG A 158 5.44 8.48 9.49
CA ARG A 158 4.53 9.45 8.84
C ARG A 158 3.28 9.79 9.64
N ARG A 159 3.32 9.63 10.97
CA ARG A 159 2.20 9.98 11.85
C ARG A 159 1.80 11.44 11.65
N GLY A 160 0.53 11.66 11.32
CA GLY A 160 -0.02 12.99 11.07
C GLY A 160 0.18 13.55 9.66
N GLU A 161 1.07 12.99 8.83
CA GLU A 161 1.31 13.43 7.44
C GLU A 161 0.48 12.70 6.38
N TRP A 162 -0.32 11.72 6.79
CA TRP A 162 -1.13 10.95 5.85
C TRP A 162 -2.15 11.81 5.08
N ARG A 163 -2.53 12.98 5.60
CA ARG A 163 -3.36 13.97 4.88
C ARG A 163 -2.65 14.51 3.64
N THR A 164 -1.35 14.75 3.72
CA THR A 164 -0.55 15.21 2.58
C THR A 164 -0.24 14.09 1.59
N TYR A 165 -0.38 12.82 1.99
CA TYR A 165 -0.22 11.67 1.12
C TYR A 165 -1.39 11.53 0.14
N VAL A 166 -2.60 11.88 0.56
CA VAL A 166 -3.81 11.91 -0.30
C VAL A 166 -3.65 12.86 -1.49
N ASP A 167 -2.89 13.96 -1.31
CA ASP A 167 -2.63 14.95 -2.35
C ASP A 167 -1.64 14.47 -3.44
N ARG A 168 -0.95 13.34 -3.24
CA ARG A 168 -0.24 12.66 -4.32
C ARG A 168 -1.26 11.92 -5.20
N GLY A 169 -2.09 12.68 -5.87
CA GLY A 169 -3.09 12.14 -6.78
C GLY A 169 -2.51 11.05 -7.69
N PRO A 170 -3.32 10.08 -8.12
CA PRO A 170 -2.86 9.00 -8.98
C PRO A 170 -2.17 9.62 -10.20
N GLN A 171 -1.01 9.09 -10.56
CA GLN A 171 -0.31 9.44 -11.80
C GLN A 171 -1.10 8.91 -13.02
N ARG A 172 -2.42 9.17 -13.03
CA ARG A 172 -3.36 8.70 -14.04
C ARG A 172 -2.98 9.12 -15.46
N GLN A 173 -2.29 10.26 -15.58
CA GLN A 173 -2.00 10.84 -16.89
C GLN A 173 -0.93 10.09 -17.67
N ALA A 174 -0.13 9.24 -17.00
CA ALA A 174 0.95 8.53 -17.68
C ALA A 174 0.51 7.25 -18.40
N TRP A 175 -0.60 6.60 -17.98
CA TRP A 175 -0.97 5.32 -18.58
C TRP A 175 -2.11 5.40 -19.62
N GLU A 176 -2.97 6.42 -19.55
CA GLU A 176 -4.04 6.61 -20.54
C GLU A 176 -3.51 6.92 -21.97
N GLY A 177 -2.28 7.44 -22.05
CA GLY A 177 -1.59 7.70 -23.32
C GLY A 177 -0.83 6.52 -23.92
N ASP A 178 -0.48 5.51 -23.10
CA ASP A 178 0.43 4.41 -23.50
C ASP A 178 -0.31 3.10 -23.86
N VAL A 179 -1.65 3.12 -23.86
CA VAL A 179 -2.51 1.94 -24.13
C VAL A 179 -3.22 2.03 -25.50
N ARG A 180 -2.73 2.90 -26.40
CA ARG A 180 -3.24 2.95 -27.79
C ARG A 180 -2.32 2.25 -28.76
#